data_3aaec76fc51fc4746f8c799873f962d6
#
_entry.id   3aaec76fc51fc4746f8c799873f962d6
#
_cell.length_a   1.000
_cell.length_b   1.000
_cell.length_c   1.000
_cell.angle_alpha   90.00
_cell.angle_beta   90.00
_cell.angle_gamma   90.00
#
_symmetry.space_group_name_H-M   'P 1'
#
loop_
_entity.id
_entity.type
_entity.pdbx_description
1 polymer ?
#
loop_
_entity_poly.entity_id
_entity_poly.type
_entity_poly.pdbx_seq_one_letter_code
_entity_poly.pdbx_strand_id
1 'polypeptide(L)'
;PTCSKWTEVFFCGLGSGSFSFLFGGTPLDGVIAFIAGALLNMVLKKFSQRKTSKFITNIFGSALVTLVSLITFSIGLPVLYDKIIIGAIMPLVPGIALTTSIRDFFNGDYLSGAIHMIDAVLTAFCIAAGVGTVMTIYNLVVGGIL
;
A
#
# COMPACT_ATOMS: atom_id res chain seq x y z
N PRO A 1 -21.46 3.63 2.68
CA PRO A 1 -21.30 5.00 3.14
C PRO A 1 -21.72 5.18 4.58
N THR A 2 -21.93 4.10 5.27
CA THR A 2 -22.41 4.13 6.63
C THR A 2 -21.29 4.19 7.66
N CYS A 3 -20.05 3.95 7.25
CA CYS A 3 -18.91 4.01 8.15
C CYS A 3 -18.41 5.44 8.27
N SER A 4 -18.13 5.88 9.51
CA SER A 4 -17.51 7.17 9.72
C SER A 4 -16.07 7.15 9.23
N LYS A 5 -15.51 8.32 8.93
CA LYS A 5 -14.11 8.46 8.52
C LYS A 5 -13.16 7.76 9.49
N TRP A 6 -13.39 7.96 10.77
CA TRP A 6 -12.53 7.40 11.81
C TRP A 6 -12.59 5.89 11.85
N THR A 7 -13.79 5.32 11.62
CA THR A 7 -13.96 3.88 11.56
C THR A 7 -13.17 3.28 10.40
N GLU A 8 -13.23 3.89 9.22
CA GLU A 8 -12.47 3.43 8.07
C GLU A 8 -10.97 3.50 8.30
N VAL A 9 -10.49 4.59 8.89
CA VAL A 9 -9.07 4.76 9.20
C VAL A 9 -8.60 3.68 10.18
N PHE A 10 -9.41 3.42 11.21
CA PHE A 10 -9.08 2.40 12.19
C PHE A 10 -9.01 1.01 11.56
N PHE A 11 -10.01 0.64 10.77
CA PHE A 11 -10.01 -0.68 10.15
C PHE A 11 -8.94 -0.84 9.09
N CYS A 12 -8.63 0.21 8.35
CA CYS A 12 -7.52 0.17 7.39
C CYS A 12 -6.19 -0.07 8.11
N GLY A 13 -5.96 0.65 9.20
CA GLY A 13 -4.77 0.46 10.02
C GLY A 13 -4.70 -0.93 10.62
N LEU A 14 -5.83 -1.42 11.12
CA LEU A 14 -5.91 -2.76 11.71
C LEU A 14 -5.57 -3.83 10.67
N GLY A 15 -6.09 -3.70 9.46
CA GLY A 15 -5.78 -4.60 8.37
C GLY A 15 -4.30 -4.58 8.01
N SER A 16 -3.72 -3.39 7.90
CA SER A 16 -2.30 -3.23 7.60
C SER A 16 -1.42 -3.87 8.67
N GLY A 17 -1.74 -3.62 9.94
CA GLY A 17 -1.00 -4.21 11.04
C GLY A 17 -1.10 -5.72 11.07
N SER A 18 -2.30 -6.24 10.81
CA SER A 18 -2.55 -7.68 10.77
C SER A 18 -1.76 -8.35 9.66
N PHE A 19 -1.73 -7.77 8.47
CA PHE A 19 -0.97 -8.34 7.36
C PHE A 19 0.54 -8.27 7.62
N SER A 20 1.03 -7.21 8.22
CA SER A 20 2.44 -7.12 8.59
C SER A 20 2.82 -8.25 9.54
N PHE A 21 2.00 -8.48 10.53
CA PHE A 21 2.20 -9.57 11.49
C PHE A 21 2.12 -10.94 10.82
N LEU A 22 1.15 -11.11 9.92
CA LEU A 22 0.93 -12.37 9.20
C LEU A 22 2.14 -12.74 8.33
N PHE A 23 2.79 -11.76 7.73
CA PHE A 23 3.95 -11.99 6.88
C PHE A 23 5.26 -12.14 7.66
N GLY A 24 5.17 -12.31 8.96
CA GLY A 24 6.34 -12.59 9.80
C GLY A 24 6.90 -11.38 10.53
N GLY A 25 6.15 -10.28 10.57
CA GLY A 25 6.57 -9.10 11.32
C GLY A 25 6.46 -9.30 12.82
N THR A 26 7.23 -8.53 13.57
CA THR A 26 7.12 -8.51 15.03
C THR A 26 5.89 -7.71 15.45
N PRO A 27 5.44 -7.78 16.72
CA PRO A 27 4.35 -6.94 17.19
C PRO A 27 4.60 -5.45 17.00
N LEU A 28 5.86 -5.01 17.14
CA LEU A 28 6.23 -3.62 16.89
C LEU A 28 6.02 -3.26 15.40
N ASP A 29 6.39 -4.15 14.49
CA ASP A 29 6.15 -3.96 13.06
C ASP A 29 4.65 -3.80 12.78
N GLY A 30 3.83 -4.61 13.44
CA GLY A 30 2.39 -4.53 13.32
C GLY A 30 1.83 -3.19 13.75
N VAL A 31 2.31 -2.64 14.87
CA VAL A 31 1.89 -1.33 15.36
C VAL A 31 2.27 -0.22 14.37
N ILE A 32 3.48 -0.27 13.86
CA ILE A 32 3.95 0.73 12.90
C ILE A 32 3.19 0.62 11.59
N ALA A 33 2.92 -0.60 11.13
CA ALA A 33 2.10 -0.83 9.93
C ALA A 33 0.67 -0.31 10.13
N PHE A 34 0.12 -0.45 11.33
CA PHE A 34 -1.18 0.12 11.68
C PHE A 34 -1.17 1.64 11.47
N ILE A 35 -0.16 2.30 12.00
CA ILE A 35 -0.02 3.76 11.88
C ILE A 35 0.15 4.15 10.41
N ALA A 36 1.02 3.46 9.68
CA ALA A 36 1.26 3.73 8.27
C ALA A 36 0.00 3.53 7.43
N GLY A 37 -0.75 2.46 7.69
CA GLY A 37 -2.00 2.20 6.99
C GLY A 37 -3.07 3.24 7.28
N ALA A 38 -3.15 3.70 8.51
CA ALA A 38 -4.08 4.75 8.89
C ALA A 38 -3.74 6.07 8.17
N LEU A 39 -2.46 6.45 8.16
CA LEU A 39 -2.01 7.62 7.43
C LEU A 39 -2.27 7.48 5.93
N LEU A 40 -2.04 6.31 5.38
CA LEU A 40 -2.32 6.03 3.97
C LEU A 40 -3.79 6.26 3.65
N ASN A 41 -4.69 5.75 4.47
CA ASN A 41 -6.12 5.94 4.25
C ASN A 41 -6.51 7.41 4.29
N MET A 42 -5.95 8.17 5.21
CA MET A 42 -6.20 9.61 5.29
C MET A 42 -5.74 10.32 4.02
N VAL A 43 -4.56 9.97 3.53
CA VAL A 43 -4.01 10.56 2.30
C VAL A 43 -4.87 10.17 1.09
N LEU A 44 -5.28 8.91 1.00
CA LEU A 44 -6.13 8.44 -0.10
C LEU A 44 -7.44 9.19 -0.14
N LYS A 45 -8.08 9.44 0.99
CA LYS A 45 -9.32 10.19 1.05
C LYS A 45 -9.12 11.64 0.60
N LYS A 46 -8.02 12.25 1.01
CA LYS A 46 -7.72 13.62 0.64
C LYS A 46 -7.51 13.74 -0.87
N PHE A 47 -6.77 12.82 -1.47
CA PHE A 47 -6.57 12.81 -2.92
C PHE A 47 -7.86 12.50 -3.67
N SER A 48 -8.69 11.62 -3.14
CA SER A 48 -9.98 11.31 -3.74
C SER A 48 -10.87 12.55 -3.82
N GLN A 49 -10.85 13.38 -2.79
CA GLN A 49 -11.62 14.63 -2.78
C GLN A 49 -11.12 15.62 -3.83
N ARG A 50 -9.87 15.54 -4.22
CA ARG A 50 -9.27 16.43 -5.22
C ARG A 50 -9.39 15.90 -6.64
N LYS A 51 -10.09 14.78 -6.83
CA LYS A 51 -10.28 14.14 -8.14
C LYS A 51 -8.96 13.81 -8.83
N THR A 52 -7.95 13.48 -8.05
CA THR A 52 -6.66 13.09 -8.58
C THR A 52 -6.75 11.70 -9.22
N SER A 53 -5.95 11.46 -10.25
CA SER A 53 -5.88 10.14 -10.89
C SER A 53 -5.53 9.07 -9.87
N LYS A 54 -6.21 7.92 -9.99
CA LYS A 54 -5.99 6.79 -9.11
C LYS A 54 -4.53 6.29 -9.17
N PHE A 55 -3.88 6.39 -10.33
CA PHE A 55 -2.50 5.96 -10.47
C PHE A 55 -1.54 6.87 -9.71
N ILE A 56 -1.75 8.18 -9.80
CA ILE A 56 -0.95 9.15 -9.04
C ILE A 56 -1.16 8.93 -7.54
N THR A 57 -2.40 8.71 -7.12
CA THR A 57 -2.74 8.45 -5.72
C THR A 57 -2.00 7.21 -5.21
N ASN A 58 -1.95 6.14 -6.00
CA ASN A 58 -1.25 4.92 -5.62
C ASN A 58 0.25 5.13 -5.50
N ILE A 59 0.85 5.90 -6.41
CA ILE A 59 2.27 6.22 -6.35
C ILE A 59 2.60 6.98 -5.05
N PHE A 60 1.84 8.03 -4.76
CA PHE A 60 2.09 8.82 -3.55
C PHE A 60 1.78 8.04 -2.28
N GLY A 61 0.73 7.22 -2.29
CA GLY A 61 0.38 6.41 -1.14
C GLY A 61 1.46 5.40 -0.80
N SER A 62 1.96 4.68 -1.79
CA SER A 62 3.02 3.69 -1.58
C SER A 62 4.34 4.36 -1.19
N ALA A 63 4.64 5.52 -1.77
CA ALA A 63 5.82 6.29 -1.40
C ALA A 63 5.75 6.74 0.06
N LEU A 64 4.59 7.20 0.51
CA LEU A 64 4.39 7.62 1.89
C LEU A 64 4.60 6.45 2.86
N VAL A 65 4.01 5.30 2.57
CA VAL A 65 4.15 4.11 3.40
C VAL A 65 5.63 3.71 3.51
N THR A 66 6.33 3.70 2.37
CA THR A 66 7.74 3.33 2.35
C THR A 66 8.57 4.33 3.15
N LEU A 67 8.28 5.62 3.01
CA LEU A 67 8.98 6.66 3.75
C LEU A 67 8.80 6.50 5.25
N VAL A 68 7.57 6.26 5.71
CA VAL A 68 7.29 6.04 7.13
C VAL A 68 8.08 4.83 7.65
N SER A 69 8.09 3.74 6.89
CA SER A 69 8.79 2.52 7.27
C SER A 69 10.30 2.75 7.39
N LEU A 70 10.88 3.44 6.42
CA LEU A 70 12.32 3.70 6.41
C LEU A 70 12.74 4.71 7.48
N ILE A 71 11.91 5.70 7.77
CA ILE A 71 12.17 6.64 8.86
C ILE A 71 12.19 5.90 10.18
N THR A 72 11.21 5.03 10.41
CA THR A 72 11.15 4.24 11.62
C THR A 72 12.37 3.35 11.78
N PHE A 73 12.83 2.75 10.69
CA PHE A 73 14.04 1.94 10.69
C PHE A 73 15.28 2.78 10.99
N SER A 74 15.36 3.99 10.43
CA SER A 74 16.51 4.90 10.60
C SER A 74 16.64 5.43 12.02
N ILE A 75 15.54 5.54 12.75
CA ILE A 75 15.56 6.02 14.15
C ILE A 75 16.26 5.00 15.05
N GLY A 76 16.47 3.78 14.58
CA GLY A 76 17.12 2.74 15.36
C GLY A 76 16.18 1.78 16.05
N LEU A 77 14.88 1.86 15.73
CA LEU A 77 13.94 0.90 16.27
C LEU A 77 14.19 -0.48 15.67
N PRO A 78 14.03 -1.55 16.47
CA PRO A 78 14.25 -2.91 15.96
C PRO A 78 13.07 -3.39 15.13
N VAL A 79 12.90 -2.82 13.93
CA VAL A 79 11.78 -3.11 13.04
C VAL A 79 12.27 -3.72 11.73
N LEU A 80 11.41 -4.53 11.13
CA LEU A 80 11.63 -5.08 9.80
C LEU A 80 10.86 -4.21 8.81
N TYR A 81 11.53 -3.25 8.19
CA TYR A 81 10.87 -2.28 7.33
C TYR A 81 10.14 -2.93 6.16
N ASP A 82 10.65 -4.03 5.64
CA ASP A 82 10.00 -4.76 4.56
C ASP A 82 8.62 -5.30 4.98
N LYS A 83 8.49 -5.81 6.20
CA LYS A 83 7.21 -6.31 6.70
C LYS A 83 6.21 -5.18 6.91
N ILE A 84 6.68 -4.03 7.37
CA ILE A 84 5.84 -2.85 7.54
C ILE A 84 5.32 -2.38 6.18
N ILE A 85 6.19 -2.29 5.18
CA ILE A 85 5.81 -1.87 3.83
C ILE A 85 4.77 -2.83 3.26
N ILE A 86 5.02 -4.13 3.32
CA ILE A 86 4.11 -5.14 2.79
C ILE A 86 2.74 -5.02 3.44
N GLY A 87 2.69 -4.94 4.77
CA GLY A 87 1.42 -4.84 5.48
C GLY A 87 0.67 -3.55 5.17
N ALA A 88 1.39 -2.44 5.13
CA ALA A 88 0.77 -1.13 4.97
C ALA A 88 0.28 -0.86 3.55
N ILE A 89 0.87 -1.48 2.52
CA ILE A 89 0.40 -1.30 1.15
C ILE A 89 -0.75 -2.23 0.77
N MET A 90 -1.13 -3.16 1.62
CA MET A 90 -2.23 -4.08 1.31
C MET A 90 -3.52 -3.38 0.87
N PRO A 91 -3.92 -2.24 1.47
CA PRO A 91 -5.11 -1.54 1.00
C PRO A 91 -5.00 -1.04 -0.44
N LEU A 92 -3.80 -0.88 -0.98
CA LEU A 92 -3.58 -0.43 -2.36
C LEU A 92 -3.54 -1.58 -3.36
N VAL A 93 -3.32 -2.81 -2.90
CA VAL A 93 -3.16 -3.97 -3.78
C VAL A 93 -4.43 -4.18 -4.61
N PRO A 94 -4.32 -4.37 -5.94
CA PRO A 94 -5.49 -4.50 -6.82
C PRO A 94 -6.08 -5.91 -6.79
N GLY A 95 -6.43 -6.39 -5.58
CA GLY A 95 -6.94 -7.75 -5.41
C GLY A 95 -8.29 -7.96 -6.06
N ILE A 96 -9.20 -7.00 -5.91
CA ILE A 96 -10.55 -7.09 -6.48
C ILE A 96 -10.49 -7.06 -8.00
N ALA A 97 -9.69 -6.15 -8.57
CA ALA A 97 -9.55 -6.05 -10.02
C ALA A 97 -8.97 -7.33 -10.61
N LEU A 98 -7.96 -7.89 -9.97
CA LEU A 98 -7.33 -9.13 -10.42
C LEU A 98 -8.30 -10.32 -10.34
N THR A 99 -9.01 -10.46 -9.22
CA THR A 99 -9.99 -11.52 -9.02
C THR A 99 -11.13 -11.42 -10.01
N THR A 100 -11.65 -10.22 -10.23
CA THR A 100 -12.72 -9.96 -11.19
C THR A 100 -12.26 -10.29 -12.62
N SER A 101 -11.03 -9.94 -12.96
CA SER A 101 -10.44 -10.26 -14.26
C SER A 101 -10.41 -11.76 -14.51
N ILE A 102 -9.93 -12.53 -13.54
CA ILE A 102 -9.85 -13.99 -13.66
C ILE A 102 -11.25 -14.59 -13.81
N ARG A 103 -12.19 -14.11 -13.00
CA ARG A 103 -13.57 -14.58 -13.06
C ARG A 103 -14.19 -14.30 -14.43
N ASP A 104 -13.94 -13.12 -14.99
CA ASP A 104 -14.48 -12.73 -16.28
C ASP A 104 -13.90 -13.61 -17.39
N PHE A 105 -12.62 -13.96 -17.32
CA PHE A 105 -12.00 -14.87 -18.27
C PHE A 105 -12.66 -16.24 -18.21
N PHE A 106 -12.92 -16.77 -17.03
CA PHE A 106 -13.58 -18.06 -16.89
C PHE A 106 -15.02 -18.04 -17.39
N ASN A 107 -15.69 -16.91 -17.32
CA ASN A 107 -17.06 -16.76 -17.82
C ASN A 107 -17.11 -16.48 -19.32
N GLY A 108 -15.97 -16.39 -19.98
CA GLY A 108 -15.90 -16.12 -21.40
C GLY A 108 -16.00 -14.66 -21.78
N ASP A 109 -16.03 -13.76 -20.81
CA ASP A 109 -16.06 -12.33 -21.04
C ASP A 109 -14.62 -11.80 -21.13
N TYR A 110 -13.99 -12.08 -22.27
CA TYR A 110 -12.55 -11.77 -22.42
C TYR A 110 -12.26 -10.29 -22.45
N LEU A 111 -13.17 -9.47 -22.98
CA LEU A 111 -12.98 -8.03 -23.06
C LEU A 111 -12.95 -7.41 -21.67
N SER A 112 -13.95 -7.73 -20.86
CA SER A 112 -14.00 -7.24 -19.47
C SER A 112 -12.82 -7.76 -18.66
N GLY A 113 -12.48 -9.04 -18.84
CA GLY A 113 -11.32 -9.62 -18.16
C GLY A 113 -10.03 -8.91 -18.51
N ALA A 114 -9.82 -8.60 -19.80
CA ALA A 114 -8.63 -7.90 -20.24
C ALA A 114 -8.55 -6.49 -19.66
N ILE A 115 -9.67 -5.77 -19.63
CA ILE A 115 -9.71 -4.41 -19.08
C ILE A 115 -9.35 -4.43 -17.60
N HIS A 116 -9.93 -5.33 -16.82
CA HIS A 116 -9.63 -5.42 -15.40
C HIS A 116 -8.19 -5.88 -15.14
N MET A 117 -7.66 -6.74 -16.00
CA MET A 117 -6.26 -7.18 -15.87
C MET A 117 -5.30 -6.04 -16.13
N ILE A 118 -5.54 -5.24 -17.16
CA ILE A 118 -4.71 -4.07 -17.46
C ILE A 118 -4.75 -3.09 -16.28
N ASP A 119 -5.93 -2.85 -15.72
CA ASP A 119 -6.09 -1.97 -14.56
C ASP A 119 -5.27 -2.48 -13.37
N ALA A 120 -5.34 -3.78 -13.09
CA ALA A 120 -4.62 -4.39 -11.98
C ALA A 120 -3.10 -4.28 -12.18
N VAL A 121 -2.62 -4.57 -13.39
CA VAL A 121 -1.19 -4.51 -13.69
C VAL A 121 -0.66 -3.09 -13.58
N LEU A 122 -1.39 -2.10 -14.12
CA LEU A 122 -0.98 -0.71 -14.03
C LEU A 122 -0.95 -0.23 -12.58
N THR A 123 -1.93 -0.63 -11.78
CA THR A 123 -1.96 -0.28 -10.36
C THR A 123 -0.75 -0.87 -9.64
N ALA A 124 -0.42 -2.12 -9.92
CA ALA A 124 0.74 -2.78 -9.32
C ALA A 124 2.04 -2.07 -9.71
N PHE A 125 2.18 -1.65 -10.95
CA PHE A 125 3.34 -0.89 -11.40
C PHE A 125 3.45 0.45 -10.67
N CYS A 126 2.34 1.13 -10.45
CA CYS A 126 2.33 2.40 -9.73
C CYS A 126 2.80 2.22 -8.29
N ILE A 127 2.32 1.18 -7.62
CA ILE A 127 2.74 0.87 -6.26
C ILE A 127 4.24 0.56 -6.22
N ALA A 128 4.70 -0.27 -7.13
CA ALA A 128 6.12 -0.63 -7.22
C ALA A 128 7.00 0.58 -7.51
N ALA A 129 6.54 1.48 -8.38
CA ALA A 129 7.27 2.70 -8.68
C ALA A 129 7.41 3.59 -7.45
N GLY A 130 6.32 3.75 -6.68
CA GLY A 130 6.36 4.56 -5.46
C GLY A 130 7.33 4.00 -4.44
N VAL A 131 7.23 2.70 -4.15
CA VAL A 131 8.10 2.03 -3.18
C VAL A 131 9.55 2.07 -3.67
N GLY A 132 9.78 1.70 -4.92
CA GLY A 132 11.15 1.63 -5.48
C GLY A 132 11.83 2.98 -5.51
N THR A 133 11.11 4.05 -5.87
CA THR A 133 11.66 5.39 -5.91
C THR A 133 12.12 5.83 -4.53
N VAL A 134 11.28 5.66 -3.51
CA VAL A 134 11.63 6.08 -2.16
C VAL A 134 12.81 5.26 -1.62
N MET A 135 12.82 3.95 -1.87
CA MET A 135 13.92 3.10 -1.44
C MET A 135 15.24 3.48 -2.12
N THR A 136 15.20 3.80 -3.40
CA THR A 136 16.38 4.23 -4.15
C THR A 136 16.92 5.54 -3.60
N ILE A 137 16.05 6.52 -3.37
CA ILE A 137 16.44 7.81 -2.81
C ILE A 137 17.04 7.62 -1.41
N TYR A 138 16.41 6.78 -0.60
CA TYR A 138 16.91 6.50 0.74
C TYR A 138 18.32 5.90 0.69
N ASN A 139 18.55 4.94 -0.21
CA ASN A 139 19.88 4.33 -0.38
C ASN A 139 20.92 5.36 -0.78
N LEU A 140 20.58 6.27 -1.68
CA LEU A 140 21.51 7.31 -2.14
C LEU A 140 21.84 8.30 -1.03
N VAL A 141 20.84 8.67 -0.23
CA VAL A 141 21.01 9.65 0.84
C VAL A 141 21.77 9.08 2.04
N VAL A 142 21.45 7.83 2.40
CA VAL A 142 22.03 7.20 3.61
C VAL A 142 23.33 6.46 3.30
N GLY A 143 23.74 6.44 2.05
CA GLY A 143 25.01 5.85 1.68
C GLY A 143 24.98 4.34 1.43
N GLY A 144 23.84 3.82 1.00
CA GLY A 144 23.75 2.43 0.59
C GLY A 144 23.71 1.43 1.73
N ILE A 145 23.13 1.80 2.85
CA ILE A 145 22.99 0.91 4.00
C ILE A 145 22.05 -0.26 3.71
N LEU A 146 21.13 -0.07 2.80
CA LEU A 146 20.20 -1.13 2.37
C LEU A 146 20.77 -1.93 1.14
#